data_b739fe4de0f30135dc41d9da1d54a4c1
#
_entry.id   b739fe4de0f30135dc41d9da1d54a4c1
#
_cell.length_a   1.000
_cell.length_b   1.000
_cell.length_c   1.000
_cell.angle_alpha   90.00
_cell.angle_beta   90.00
_cell.angle_gamma   90.00
#
_symmetry.space_group_name_H-M   'P 1'
#
loop_
_entity.id
_entity.type
_entity.pdbx_description
1 polymer ?
#
loop_
_entity_poly.entity_id
_entity_poly.type
_entity_poly.pdbx_seq_one_letter_code
_entity_poly.pdbx_strand_id
1 'polypeptide(L)'
;MTVTAGYPAPTPMPARNGSERTEVEVYVDPRCPWAWITSRWILEVATVRDIDVQFRIMSLAVLNEGRAREGHERTHEDAAWGLVRVCVAAACAHGEKVLNPLYTALGRRIHVEGNRNFDEVIVAALAEVGLPAELAAAARRPDYDQAVRASHRAAMGPVGTDVGTPTIHVNGVGIFGPVLSRIPRSEQAGKIFDAVMTLASYPHFFELKRTRNEKPDFS
;
A
#
# COMPACT_ATOMS: atom_id res chain seq x y z
N MET A 1 3.53 -14.65 27.16
CA MET A 1 2.51 -13.58 27.07
C MET A 1 2.18 -13.40 25.59
N THR A 2 1.01 -13.86 25.18
CA THR A 2 0.55 -13.78 23.78
C THR A 2 0.02 -12.36 23.57
N VAL A 3 0.79 -11.54 22.88
CA VAL A 3 0.33 -10.21 22.48
C VAL A 3 -0.61 -10.39 21.28
N THR A 4 -1.89 -10.49 21.54
CA THR A 4 -2.93 -10.31 20.52
C THR A 4 -3.09 -8.81 20.24
N ALA A 5 -2.09 -8.20 19.60
CA ALA A 5 -2.25 -6.87 19.03
C ALA A 5 -3.14 -7.01 17.79
N GLY A 6 -4.45 -6.80 17.96
CA GLY A 6 -5.37 -6.71 16.84
C GLY A 6 -4.98 -5.51 15.98
N TYR A 7 -4.76 -5.72 14.68
CA TYR A 7 -4.71 -4.62 13.73
C TYR A 7 -6.05 -3.89 13.81
N PRO A 8 -6.06 -2.55 14.01
CA PRO A 8 -7.31 -1.82 14.14
C PRO A 8 -8.15 -2.06 12.88
N ALA A 9 -9.42 -2.43 13.08
CA ALA A 9 -10.36 -2.55 11.97
C ALA A 9 -10.47 -1.18 11.29
N PRO A 10 -10.55 -1.11 9.94
CA PRO A 10 -10.79 0.14 9.26
C PRO A 10 -12.08 0.75 9.83
N THR A 11 -11.97 1.97 10.34
CA THR A 11 -13.11 2.71 10.87
C THR A 11 -14.04 3.02 9.69
N PRO A 12 -15.35 2.68 9.76
CA PRO A 12 -16.28 3.13 8.73
C PRO A 12 -16.24 4.65 8.65
N MET A 13 -16.00 5.18 7.46
CA MET A 13 -15.89 6.63 7.27
C MET A 13 -17.25 7.29 7.58
N PRO A 14 -17.30 8.30 8.45
CA PRO A 14 -18.53 9.05 8.71
C PRO A 14 -18.95 9.83 7.47
N ALA A 15 -20.26 9.96 7.27
CA ALA A 15 -20.82 10.84 6.25
C ALA A 15 -20.32 12.29 6.45
N ARG A 16 -19.82 12.94 5.38
CA ARG A 16 -19.17 14.26 5.43
C ARG A 16 -20.06 15.33 6.07
N ASN A 17 -19.53 15.95 7.12
CA ASN A 17 -19.89 17.33 7.48
C ASN A 17 -18.91 18.26 6.75
N GLY A 18 -19.41 19.25 6.06
CA GLY A 18 -18.81 20.04 4.98
C GLY A 18 -17.51 20.84 5.20
N SER A 19 -16.63 20.44 6.13
CA SER A 19 -15.36 21.12 6.41
C SER A 19 -14.16 20.19 6.64
N GLU A 20 -14.32 18.87 6.48
CA GLU A 20 -13.22 17.92 6.67
C GLU A 20 -12.51 17.62 5.34
N ARG A 21 -11.16 17.53 5.40
CA ARG A 21 -10.32 17.09 4.28
C ARG A 21 -10.80 15.75 3.74
N THR A 22 -10.70 15.56 2.42
CA THR A 22 -11.02 14.27 1.83
C THR A 22 -10.00 13.22 2.29
N GLU A 23 -10.44 12.23 3.04
CA GLU A 23 -9.57 11.12 3.46
C GLU A 23 -9.35 10.15 2.30
N VAL A 24 -8.08 9.81 2.08
CA VAL A 24 -7.66 8.88 1.05
C VAL A 24 -6.79 7.79 1.67
N GLU A 25 -7.30 6.57 1.73
CA GLU A 25 -6.51 5.41 2.12
C GLU A 25 -5.83 4.82 0.88
N VAL A 26 -4.53 4.61 0.97
CA VAL A 26 -3.71 4.01 -0.10
C VAL A 26 -3.19 2.66 0.36
N TYR A 27 -3.70 1.60 -0.23
CA TYR A 27 -3.30 0.23 0.08
C TYR A 27 -2.16 -0.21 -0.83
N VAL A 28 -1.02 -0.49 -0.22
CA VAL A 28 0.24 -0.76 -0.92
C VAL A 28 0.94 -2.02 -0.42
N ASP A 29 1.67 -2.68 -1.31
CA ASP A 29 2.67 -3.70 -0.97
C ASP A 29 4.06 -3.15 -1.29
N PRO A 30 5.03 -3.19 -0.36
CA PRO A 30 6.38 -2.67 -0.61
C PRO A 30 7.09 -3.28 -1.83
N ARG A 31 6.70 -4.48 -2.27
CA ARG A 31 7.27 -5.14 -3.44
C ARG A 31 6.66 -4.71 -4.77
N CYS A 32 5.50 -4.07 -4.73
CA CYS A 32 4.79 -3.71 -5.95
C CYS A 32 5.33 -2.42 -6.58
N PRO A 33 5.97 -2.47 -7.76
CA PRO A 33 6.49 -1.27 -8.40
C PRO A 33 5.40 -0.31 -8.86
N TRP A 34 4.22 -0.82 -9.21
CA TRP A 34 3.07 -0.01 -9.57
C TRP A 34 2.48 0.74 -8.37
N ALA A 35 2.40 0.05 -7.21
CA ALA A 35 1.98 0.69 -5.97
C ALA A 35 2.97 1.79 -5.55
N TRP A 36 4.26 1.61 -5.81
CA TRP A 36 5.26 2.65 -5.57
C TRP A 36 4.92 3.92 -6.35
N ILE A 37 4.71 3.84 -7.66
CA ILE A 37 4.37 5.00 -8.49
C ILE A 37 3.06 5.65 -8.03
N THR A 38 2.01 4.86 -7.80
CA THR A 38 0.72 5.39 -7.35
C THR A 38 0.81 6.05 -5.98
N SER A 39 1.60 5.50 -5.07
CA SER A 39 1.84 6.11 -3.77
C SER A 39 2.57 7.45 -3.86
N ARG A 40 3.51 7.58 -4.80
CA ARG A 40 4.18 8.88 -5.04
C ARG A 40 3.24 9.86 -5.70
N TRP A 41 2.44 9.39 -6.67
CA TRP A 41 1.42 10.24 -7.29
C TRP A 41 0.41 10.78 -6.27
N ILE A 42 -0.11 9.98 -5.35
CA ILE A 42 -1.10 10.47 -4.38
C ILE A 42 -0.50 11.51 -3.42
N LEU A 43 0.79 11.39 -3.10
CA LEU A 43 1.50 12.42 -2.32
C LEU A 43 1.67 13.73 -3.12
N GLU A 44 1.86 13.66 -4.43
CA GLU A 44 1.83 14.85 -5.30
C GLU A 44 0.43 15.47 -5.32
N VAL A 45 -0.63 14.65 -5.37
CA VAL A 45 -2.02 15.14 -5.28
C VAL A 45 -2.24 15.94 -4.00
N ALA A 46 -1.73 15.47 -2.86
CA ALA A 46 -1.86 16.14 -1.58
C ALA A 46 -1.18 17.54 -1.53
N THR A 47 -0.30 17.85 -2.49
CA THR A 47 0.30 19.21 -2.61
C THR A 47 -0.61 20.19 -3.36
N VAL A 48 -1.62 19.70 -4.11
CA VAL A 48 -2.47 20.51 -4.99
C VAL A 48 -3.97 20.26 -4.78
N ARG A 49 -4.34 19.35 -3.90
CA ARG A 49 -5.73 19.07 -3.48
C ARG A 49 -5.77 18.91 -1.97
N ASP A 50 -6.87 19.32 -1.36
CA ASP A 50 -7.07 19.23 0.09
C ASP A 50 -7.52 17.82 0.47
N ILE A 51 -6.55 16.91 0.51
CA ILE A 51 -6.73 15.51 0.89
C ILE A 51 -5.83 15.15 2.09
N ASP A 52 -6.28 14.20 2.90
CA ASP A 52 -5.48 13.56 3.95
C ASP A 52 -5.17 12.13 3.51
N VAL A 53 -3.88 11.80 3.40
CA VAL A 53 -3.43 10.52 2.85
C VAL A 53 -3.00 9.58 3.95
N GLN A 54 -3.68 8.45 4.05
CA GLN A 54 -3.38 7.38 4.99
C GLN A 54 -2.84 6.16 4.25
N PHE A 55 -1.65 5.70 4.63
CA PHE A 55 -1.07 4.49 4.07
C PHE A 55 -1.59 3.27 4.83
N ARG A 56 -1.93 2.23 4.08
CA ARG A 56 -2.38 0.92 4.55
C ARG A 56 -1.61 -0.19 3.86
N ILE A 57 -1.55 -1.36 4.46
CA ILE A 57 -0.86 -2.51 3.85
C ILE A 57 -1.86 -3.44 3.18
N MET A 58 -1.60 -3.72 1.91
CA MET A 58 -2.14 -4.85 1.16
C MET A 58 -1.01 -5.83 0.87
N SER A 59 -1.28 -7.11 0.77
CA SER A 59 -0.24 -8.12 0.58
C SER A 59 -0.42 -8.90 -0.71
N LEU A 60 0.57 -8.80 -1.59
CA LEU A 60 0.67 -9.66 -2.78
C LEU A 60 0.97 -11.12 -2.42
N ALA A 61 1.61 -11.37 -1.27
CA ALA A 61 1.81 -12.73 -0.79
C ALA A 61 0.47 -13.39 -0.46
N VAL A 62 -0.43 -12.69 0.26
CA VAL A 62 -1.79 -13.18 0.54
C VAL A 62 -2.59 -13.34 -0.74
N LEU A 63 -2.53 -12.35 -1.65
CA LEU A 63 -3.27 -12.39 -2.92
C LEU A 63 -2.91 -13.61 -3.78
N ASN A 64 -1.64 -14.01 -3.76
CA ASN A 64 -1.12 -15.08 -4.60
C ASN A 64 -1.08 -16.45 -3.89
N GLU A 65 -1.56 -16.55 -2.66
CA GLU A 65 -1.69 -17.83 -1.99
C GLU A 65 -2.53 -18.80 -2.81
N GLY A 66 -2.03 -20.03 -2.93
CA GLY A 66 -2.69 -21.08 -3.73
C GLY A 66 -2.59 -20.90 -5.26
N ARG A 67 -2.04 -19.81 -5.74
CA ARG A 67 -1.71 -19.61 -7.16
C ARG A 67 -0.28 -20.11 -7.42
N ALA A 68 -0.07 -21.43 -7.29
CA ALA A 68 1.23 -22.03 -7.53
C ALA A 68 1.73 -21.66 -8.95
N ARG A 69 2.75 -20.83 -9.03
CA ARG A 69 3.58 -20.70 -10.21
C ARG A 69 4.64 -21.80 -10.11
N GLU A 70 4.59 -22.78 -11.00
CA GLU A 70 5.66 -23.76 -11.14
C GLU A 70 7.00 -23.02 -11.24
N GLY A 71 7.96 -23.36 -10.36
CA GLY A 71 9.30 -22.80 -10.36
C GLY A 71 9.54 -21.59 -9.45
N HIS A 72 8.61 -21.15 -8.59
CA HIS A 72 8.88 -20.15 -7.57
C HIS A 72 9.23 -20.82 -6.26
N GLU A 73 10.49 -20.70 -5.87
CA GLU A 73 11.00 -21.21 -4.61
C GLU A 73 10.30 -20.56 -3.40
N ARG A 74 10.06 -21.34 -2.34
CA ARG A 74 9.46 -20.88 -1.06
C ARG A 74 10.19 -19.68 -0.47
N THR A 75 11.49 -19.55 -0.72
CA THR A 75 12.30 -18.40 -0.29
C THR A 75 11.79 -17.05 -0.79
N HIS A 76 11.20 -17.01 -2.00
CA HIS A 76 10.60 -15.78 -2.53
C HIS A 76 9.25 -15.45 -1.88
N GLU A 77 8.49 -16.47 -1.48
CA GLU A 77 7.22 -16.27 -0.76
C GLU A 77 7.49 -15.77 0.67
N ASP A 78 8.45 -16.36 1.38
CA ASP A 78 8.83 -15.93 2.73
C ASP A 78 9.36 -14.49 2.74
N ALA A 79 10.15 -14.12 1.74
CA ALA A 79 10.64 -12.76 1.57
C ALA A 79 9.51 -11.75 1.25
N ALA A 80 8.44 -12.20 0.57
CA ALA A 80 7.27 -11.36 0.31
C ALA A 80 6.47 -11.07 1.60
N TRP A 81 6.34 -12.06 2.46
CA TRP A 81 5.70 -11.90 3.76
C TRP A 81 6.50 -10.99 4.69
N GLY A 82 7.85 -11.09 4.65
CA GLY A 82 8.72 -10.36 5.56
C GLY A 82 8.47 -8.85 5.57
N LEU A 83 8.42 -8.23 4.40
CA LEU A 83 8.23 -6.78 4.28
C LEU A 83 6.86 -6.31 4.83
N VAL A 84 5.78 -7.02 4.51
CA VAL A 84 4.44 -6.63 4.96
C VAL A 84 4.24 -6.92 6.46
N ARG A 85 4.85 -7.98 6.99
CA ARG A 85 4.87 -8.26 8.45
C ARG A 85 5.55 -7.13 9.22
N VAL A 86 6.71 -6.64 8.76
CA VAL A 86 7.41 -5.52 9.41
C VAL A 86 6.58 -4.25 9.38
N CYS A 87 5.95 -3.92 8.26
CA CYS A 87 5.07 -2.76 8.17
C CYS A 87 3.89 -2.86 9.15
N VAL A 88 3.24 -4.02 9.20
CA VAL A 88 2.10 -4.26 10.11
C VAL A 88 2.56 -4.25 11.57
N ALA A 89 3.70 -4.86 11.90
CA ALA A 89 4.28 -4.83 13.25
C ALA A 89 4.57 -3.39 13.70
N ALA A 90 5.15 -2.58 12.82
CA ALA A 90 5.41 -1.18 13.09
C ALA A 90 4.10 -0.40 13.35
N ALA A 91 3.07 -0.61 12.52
CA ALA A 91 1.77 0.02 12.70
C ALA A 91 1.08 -0.40 14.01
N CYS A 92 1.15 -1.68 14.38
CA CYS A 92 0.60 -2.18 15.65
C CYS A 92 1.29 -1.57 16.88
N ALA A 93 2.61 -1.35 16.80
CA ALA A 93 3.40 -0.84 17.92
C ALA A 93 3.41 0.69 18.04
N HIS A 94 3.34 1.41 16.91
CA HIS A 94 3.57 2.86 16.84
C HIS A 94 2.44 3.63 16.16
N GLY A 95 1.35 2.95 15.77
CA GLY A 95 0.23 3.54 15.04
C GLY A 95 0.49 3.64 13.53
N GLU A 96 -0.58 3.83 12.78
CA GLU A 96 -0.54 3.74 11.31
C GLU A 96 0.22 4.87 10.62
N LYS A 97 0.41 6.01 11.29
CA LYS A 97 1.17 7.14 10.75
C LYS A 97 2.62 6.81 10.40
N VAL A 98 3.19 5.76 11.00
CA VAL A 98 4.54 5.29 10.65
C VAL A 98 4.62 4.61 9.28
N LEU A 99 3.47 4.18 8.72
CA LEU A 99 3.46 3.43 7.46
C LEU A 99 3.97 4.24 6.27
N ASN A 100 3.59 5.51 6.16
CA ASN A 100 4.06 6.35 5.04
C ASN A 100 5.61 6.51 5.05
N PRO A 101 6.25 6.99 6.12
CA PRO A 101 7.72 7.10 6.13
C PRO A 101 8.41 5.74 5.99
N LEU A 102 7.93 4.69 6.64
CA LEU A 102 8.53 3.35 6.54
C LEU A 102 8.40 2.78 5.13
N TYR A 103 7.20 2.83 4.53
CA TYR A 103 6.98 2.40 3.15
C TYR A 103 7.85 3.20 2.17
N THR A 104 8.00 4.49 2.40
CA THR A 104 8.86 5.35 1.57
C THR A 104 10.32 4.93 1.65
N ALA A 105 10.82 4.66 2.84
CA ALA A 105 12.20 4.21 3.05
C ALA A 105 12.47 2.83 2.43
N LEU A 106 11.51 1.89 2.57
CA LEU A 106 11.55 0.56 1.94
C LEU A 106 11.51 0.67 0.41
N GLY A 107 10.49 1.36 -0.11
CA GLY A 107 10.24 1.44 -1.55
C GLY A 107 11.34 2.15 -2.32
N ARG A 108 11.96 3.20 -1.75
CA ARG A 108 13.12 3.87 -2.35
C ARG A 108 14.27 2.88 -2.55
N ARG A 109 14.60 2.11 -1.52
CA ARG A 109 15.69 1.10 -1.60
C ARG A 109 15.37 0.00 -2.59
N ILE A 110 14.14 -0.47 -2.61
CA ILE A 110 13.72 -1.58 -3.48
C ILE A 110 13.59 -1.14 -4.94
N HIS A 111 12.92 -0.02 -5.21
CA HIS A 111 12.52 0.35 -6.55
C HIS A 111 13.50 1.33 -7.21
N VAL A 112 14.01 2.32 -6.46
CA VAL A 112 14.90 3.35 -7.02
C VAL A 112 16.35 2.87 -6.97
N GLU A 113 16.79 2.32 -5.82
CA GLU A 113 18.18 1.85 -5.63
C GLU A 113 18.38 0.40 -6.10
N GLY A 114 17.29 -0.34 -6.36
CA GLY A 114 17.34 -1.70 -6.91
C GLY A 114 17.83 -2.76 -5.90
N ASN A 115 17.86 -2.46 -4.60
CA ASN A 115 18.32 -3.40 -3.58
C ASN A 115 17.30 -4.54 -3.40
N ARG A 116 17.77 -5.79 -3.54
CA ARG A 116 16.96 -7.01 -3.40
C ARG A 116 17.29 -7.80 -2.13
N ASN A 117 18.24 -7.36 -1.33
CA ASN A 117 18.49 -7.89 -0.01
C ASN A 117 17.47 -7.28 0.99
N PHE A 118 16.31 -7.90 1.12
CA PHE A 118 15.21 -7.35 1.92
C PHE A 118 15.53 -7.31 3.42
N ASP A 119 16.41 -8.16 3.93
CA ASP A 119 16.87 -8.07 5.32
C ASP A 119 17.63 -6.76 5.56
N GLU A 120 18.57 -6.43 4.70
CA GLU A 120 19.29 -5.14 4.75
C GLU A 120 18.36 -3.95 4.55
N VAL A 121 17.44 -4.05 3.57
CA VAL A 121 16.45 -3.01 3.29
C VAL A 121 15.59 -2.72 4.50
N ILE A 122 15.11 -3.75 5.20
CA ILE A 122 14.28 -3.60 6.40
C ILE A 122 15.06 -2.89 7.50
N VAL A 123 16.26 -3.37 7.83
CA VAL A 123 17.09 -2.78 8.90
C VAL A 123 17.40 -1.32 8.61
N ALA A 124 17.83 -1.01 7.38
CA ALA A 124 18.16 0.35 6.97
C ALA A 124 16.95 1.28 6.94
N ALA A 125 15.78 0.77 6.53
CA ALA A 125 14.53 1.56 6.52
C ALA A 125 14.05 1.88 7.93
N LEU A 126 14.06 0.90 8.85
CA LEU A 126 13.69 1.12 10.25
C LEU A 126 14.60 2.17 10.90
N ALA A 127 15.92 2.06 10.69
CA ALA A 127 16.89 3.03 11.21
C ALA A 127 16.65 4.45 10.67
N GLU A 128 16.37 4.58 9.37
CA GLU A 128 16.11 5.88 8.72
C GLU A 128 14.90 6.59 9.32
N VAL A 129 13.84 5.84 9.65
CA VAL A 129 12.60 6.43 10.17
C VAL A 129 12.54 6.45 11.71
N GLY A 130 13.64 6.10 12.38
CA GLY A 130 13.75 6.14 13.84
C GLY A 130 12.88 5.09 14.55
N LEU A 131 12.57 3.98 13.89
CA LEU A 131 11.84 2.86 14.49
C LEU A 131 12.80 1.83 15.11
N PRO A 132 12.36 1.11 16.17
CA PRO A 132 13.19 0.11 16.84
C PRO A 132 13.69 -0.98 15.89
N ALA A 133 14.98 -1.31 15.97
CA ALA A 133 15.60 -2.33 15.12
C ALA A 133 15.01 -3.74 15.35
N GLU A 134 14.45 -3.98 16.52
CA GLU A 134 13.79 -5.24 16.91
C GLU A 134 12.58 -5.57 16.03
N LEU A 135 11.96 -4.56 15.42
CA LEU A 135 10.86 -4.75 14.48
C LEU A 135 11.28 -5.57 13.25
N ALA A 136 12.58 -5.60 12.90
CA ALA A 136 13.08 -6.43 11.82
C ALA A 136 12.82 -7.93 12.05
N ALA A 137 12.78 -8.38 13.31
CA ALA A 137 12.47 -9.78 13.65
C ALA A 137 11.04 -10.18 13.21
N ALA A 138 10.13 -9.23 13.07
CA ALA A 138 8.77 -9.50 12.61
C ALA A 138 8.74 -10.11 11.19
N ALA A 139 9.76 -9.85 10.36
CA ALA A 139 9.86 -10.41 9.01
C ALA A 139 9.72 -11.95 9.00
N ARG A 140 10.20 -12.62 10.04
CA ARG A 140 10.21 -14.10 10.15
C ARG A 140 9.16 -14.65 11.13
N ARG A 141 8.28 -13.79 11.67
CA ARG A 141 7.29 -14.16 12.68
C ARG A 141 5.88 -14.22 12.11
N PRO A 142 5.22 -15.40 12.14
CA PRO A 142 3.85 -15.54 11.64
C PRO A 142 2.80 -14.88 12.56
N ASP A 143 3.18 -14.37 13.73
CA ASP A 143 2.29 -13.71 14.68
C ASP A 143 1.52 -12.53 14.05
N TYR A 144 2.08 -11.91 13.01
CA TYR A 144 1.47 -10.79 12.30
C TYR A 144 0.62 -11.19 11.09
N ASP A 145 0.59 -12.46 10.72
CA ASP A 145 -0.11 -12.94 9.51
C ASP A 145 -1.61 -12.65 9.55
N GLN A 146 -2.24 -12.82 10.70
CA GLN A 146 -3.65 -12.50 10.86
C GLN A 146 -3.94 -11.01 10.64
N ALA A 147 -3.06 -10.14 11.13
CA ALA A 147 -3.19 -8.69 10.96
C ALA A 147 -2.92 -8.28 9.49
N VAL A 148 -1.90 -8.87 8.83
CA VAL A 148 -1.67 -8.69 7.39
C VAL A 148 -2.89 -9.11 6.58
N ARG A 149 -3.48 -10.27 6.88
CA ARG A 149 -4.70 -10.75 6.20
C ARG A 149 -5.92 -9.87 6.46
N ALA A 150 -6.05 -9.31 7.65
CA ALA A 150 -7.13 -8.39 7.99
C ALA A 150 -7.03 -7.10 7.16
N SER A 151 -5.84 -6.50 7.09
CA SER A 151 -5.57 -5.31 6.27
C SER A 151 -5.76 -5.60 4.77
N HIS A 152 -5.28 -6.75 4.30
CA HIS A 152 -5.50 -7.20 2.93
C HIS A 152 -6.98 -7.33 2.59
N ARG A 153 -7.78 -7.96 3.45
CA ARG A 153 -9.24 -8.07 3.23
C ARG A 153 -9.93 -6.71 3.20
N ALA A 154 -9.50 -5.78 4.03
CA ALA A 154 -10.01 -4.41 4.00
C ALA A 154 -9.74 -3.74 2.65
N ALA A 155 -8.51 -3.91 2.11
CA ALA A 155 -8.15 -3.39 0.80
C ALA A 155 -9.03 -3.96 -0.33
N MET A 156 -9.26 -5.28 -0.29
CA MET A 156 -9.90 -6.02 -1.38
C MET A 156 -11.43 -6.02 -1.32
N GLY A 157 -12.02 -5.79 -0.15
CA GLY A 157 -13.47 -5.86 0.05
C GLY A 157 -14.27 -5.05 -0.97
N PRO A 158 -13.95 -3.76 -1.20
CA PRO A 158 -14.68 -2.94 -2.16
C PRO A 158 -14.36 -3.20 -3.64
N VAL A 159 -13.21 -3.82 -3.96
CA VAL A 159 -12.71 -3.93 -5.34
C VAL A 159 -12.73 -5.36 -5.89
N GLY A 160 -13.07 -6.36 -5.06
CA GLY A 160 -13.06 -7.78 -5.46
C GLY A 160 -11.68 -8.43 -5.33
N THR A 161 -11.60 -9.71 -5.71
CA THR A 161 -10.40 -10.56 -5.50
C THR A 161 -9.61 -10.83 -6.79
N ASP A 162 -10.03 -10.29 -7.91
CA ASP A 162 -9.43 -10.45 -9.25
C ASP A 162 -8.48 -9.30 -9.63
N VAL A 163 -8.27 -8.37 -8.70
CA VAL A 163 -7.35 -7.24 -8.83
C VAL A 163 -6.20 -7.35 -7.81
N GLY A 164 -5.27 -6.41 -7.82
CA GLY A 164 -4.13 -6.39 -6.92
C GLY A 164 -3.89 -5.03 -6.29
N THR A 165 -2.64 -4.64 -6.17
CA THR A 165 -2.22 -3.34 -5.67
C THR A 165 -1.61 -2.51 -6.82
N PRO A 166 -1.76 -1.19 -6.84
CA PRO A 166 -2.34 -0.31 -5.81
C PRO A 166 -3.87 -0.37 -5.77
N THR A 167 -4.42 -0.13 -4.57
CA THR A 167 -5.85 0.10 -4.36
C THR A 167 -6.00 1.36 -3.51
N ILE A 168 -6.92 2.24 -3.86
CA ILE A 168 -7.23 3.44 -3.08
C ILE A 168 -8.69 3.43 -2.65
N HIS A 169 -8.94 3.91 -1.43
CA HIS A 169 -10.29 4.13 -0.93
C HIS A 169 -10.48 5.61 -0.65
N VAL A 170 -11.53 6.18 -1.17
CA VAL A 170 -11.87 7.59 -0.96
C VAL A 170 -13.35 7.70 -0.64
N ASN A 171 -13.68 8.26 0.52
CA ASN A 171 -15.06 8.43 0.97
C ASN A 171 -15.88 7.10 0.91
N GLY A 172 -15.25 5.97 1.25
CA GLY A 172 -15.90 4.65 1.23
C GLY A 172 -15.98 3.98 -0.15
N VAL A 173 -15.52 4.64 -1.22
CA VAL A 173 -15.42 4.05 -2.56
C VAL A 173 -14.02 3.51 -2.77
N GLY A 174 -13.89 2.19 -2.95
CA GLY A 174 -12.63 1.54 -3.30
C GLY A 174 -12.47 1.41 -4.80
N ILE A 175 -11.25 1.69 -5.29
CA ILE A 175 -10.87 1.49 -6.69
C ILE A 175 -9.52 0.80 -6.78
N PHE A 176 -9.40 -0.14 -7.73
CA PHE A 176 -8.10 -0.65 -8.14
C PHE A 176 -7.39 0.35 -9.04
N GLY A 177 -6.21 0.76 -8.68
CA GLY A 177 -5.45 1.77 -9.41
C GLY A 177 -5.60 3.18 -8.84
N PRO A 178 -5.32 4.23 -9.69
CA PRO A 178 -4.85 4.12 -11.06
C PRO A 178 -3.46 3.46 -11.15
N VAL A 179 -3.29 2.58 -12.14
CA VAL A 179 -1.99 1.97 -12.42
C VAL A 179 -1.24 2.86 -13.41
N LEU A 180 -0.21 3.53 -12.92
CA LEU A 180 0.57 4.53 -13.65
C LEU A 180 1.99 4.01 -13.91
N SER A 181 2.55 4.27 -15.09
CA SER A 181 3.94 3.93 -15.41
C SER A 181 4.95 5.02 -15.01
N ARG A 182 4.49 6.24 -14.76
CA ARG A 182 5.28 7.40 -14.32
C ARG A 182 4.53 8.19 -13.25
N ILE A 183 5.25 8.99 -12.49
CA ILE A 183 4.66 9.82 -11.43
C ILE A 183 4.22 11.16 -12.05
N PRO A 184 2.90 11.41 -12.19
CA PRO A 184 2.42 12.74 -12.56
C PRO A 184 2.78 13.75 -11.48
N ARG A 185 3.14 14.97 -11.89
CA ARG A 185 3.60 16.03 -10.98
C ARG A 185 2.64 17.21 -10.96
N SER A 186 2.66 17.93 -9.85
CA SER A 186 1.94 19.20 -9.69
C SER A 186 0.45 19.11 -10.11
N GLU A 187 -0.07 20.10 -10.82
CA GLU A 187 -1.48 20.16 -11.22
C GLU A 187 -1.93 19.00 -12.13
N GLN A 188 -1.01 18.35 -12.87
CA GLN A 188 -1.36 17.16 -13.63
C GLN A 188 -1.72 15.99 -12.71
N ALA A 189 -1.06 15.86 -11.56
CA ALA A 189 -1.41 14.87 -10.55
C ALA A 189 -2.83 15.11 -10.03
N GLY A 190 -3.18 16.35 -9.70
CA GLY A 190 -4.51 16.74 -9.26
C GLY A 190 -5.59 16.46 -10.30
N LYS A 191 -5.37 16.84 -11.57
CA LYS A 191 -6.33 16.57 -12.66
C LYS A 191 -6.62 15.08 -12.85
N ILE A 192 -5.61 14.23 -12.73
CA ILE A 192 -5.80 12.77 -12.81
C ILE A 192 -6.62 12.29 -11.61
N PHE A 193 -6.36 12.82 -10.41
CA PHE A 193 -7.13 12.49 -9.22
C PHE A 193 -8.60 12.88 -9.38
N ASP A 194 -8.88 14.09 -9.82
CA ASP A 194 -10.25 14.59 -10.04
C ASP A 194 -11.02 13.72 -11.05
N ALA A 195 -10.36 13.30 -12.14
CA ALA A 195 -10.94 12.42 -13.14
C ALA A 195 -11.25 11.02 -12.57
N VAL A 196 -10.32 10.45 -11.81
CA VAL A 196 -10.50 9.17 -11.12
C VAL A 196 -11.67 9.25 -10.15
N MET A 197 -11.76 10.32 -9.37
CA MET A 197 -12.86 10.53 -8.42
C MET A 197 -14.21 10.73 -9.11
N THR A 198 -14.23 11.44 -10.24
CA THR A 198 -15.43 11.60 -11.05
C THR A 198 -15.97 10.25 -11.53
N LEU A 199 -15.10 9.39 -12.05
CA LEU A 199 -15.47 8.04 -12.49
C LEU A 199 -15.94 7.18 -11.30
N ALA A 200 -15.17 7.17 -10.22
CA ALA A 200 -15.47 6.37 -9.03
C ALA A 200 -16.78 6.76 -8.34
N SER A 201 -17.19 8.02 -8.43
CA SER A 201 -18.44 8.50 -7.83
C SER A 201 -19.70 8.01 -8.57
N TYR A 202 -19.55 7.49 -9.80
CA TYR A 202 -20.69 6.95 -10.56
C TYR A 202 -20.94 5.48 -10.17
N PRO A 203 -22.09 5.15 -9.56
CA PRO A 203 -22.32 3.83 -8.96
C PRO A 203 -22.30 2.64 -9.93
N HIS A 204 -22.39 2.92 -11.23
CA HIS A 204 -22.39 1.90 -12.29
C HIS A 204 -21.08 1.87 -13.08
N PHE A 205 -20.02 2.51 -12.56
CA PHE A 205 -18.67 2.42 -13.12
C PHE A 205 -17.91 1.31 -12.40
N PHE A 206 -17.33 0.39 -13.14
CA PHE A 206 -16.59 -0.75 -12.58
C PHE A 206 -15.13 -0.79 -13.02
N GLU A 207 -14.84 -0.60 -14.30
CA GLU A 207 -13.48 -0.76 -14.81
C GLU A 207 -13.17 0.16 -16.00
N LEU A 208 -11.96 0.70 -16.03
CA LEU A 208 -11.35 1.35 -17.18
C LEU A 208 -9.91 0.86 -17.31
N LYS A 209 -9.60 0.17 -18.41
CA LYS A 209 -8.30 -0.46 -18.62
C LYS A 209 -7.79 -0.30 -20.05
N ARG A 210 -6.49 -0.18 -20.19
CA ARG A 210 -5.77 -0.31 -21.47
C ARG A 210 -4.54 -1.19 -21.33
N THR A 211 -3.97 -1.67 -22.45
CA THR A 211 -2.73 -2.44 -22.45
C THR A 211 -1.58 -1.62 -21.86
N ARG A 212 -0.80 -2.25 -20.98
CA ARG A 212 0.44 -1.68 -20.44
C ARG A 212 1.57 -1.98 -21.43
N ASN A 213 2.11 -0.96 -22.06
CA ASN A 213 3.21 -1.04 -23.03
C ASN A 213 4.52 -0.44 -22.50
N GLU A 214 4.52 0.03 -21.25
CA GLU A 214 5.68 0.60 -20.56
C GLU A 214 5.97 -0.15 -19.26
N LYS A 215 7.24 -0.14 -18.86
CA LYS A 215 7.65 -0.55 -17.51
C LYS A 215 7.50 0.63 -16.55
N PRO A 216 7.42 0.37 -15.22
CA PRO A 216 7.47 1.43 -14.22
C PRO A 216 8.76 2.26 -14.36
N ASP A 217 8.59 3.59 -14.40
CA ASP A 217 9.65 4.59 -14.40
C ASP A 217 9.57 5.36 -13.07
N PHE A 218 10.62 5.29 -12.28
CA PHE A 218 10.67 5.84 -10.92
C PHE A 218 11.32 7.23 -10.83
N SER A 219 11.65 7.85 -11.98
CA SER A 219 12.26 9.19 -12.05
C SER A 219 11.30 10.31 -11.62
#